data_6f213f5163c8ea226e65026e7a9d8a21
#
_entry.id   6f213f5163c8ea226e65026e7a9d8a21
#
_cell.length_a   1.000
_cell.length_b   1.000
_cell.length_c   1.000
_cell.angle_alpha   90.00
_cell.angle_beta   90.00
_cell.angle_gamma   90.00
#
_symmetry.space_group_name_H-M   'P 1'
#
loop_
_entity.id
_entity.type
_entity.pdbx_description
1 polymer ?
#
loop_
_entity_poly.entity_id
_entity_poly.type
_entity_poly.pdbx_seq_one_letter_code
_entity_poly.pdbx_strand_id
1 'polypeptide(L)'
;MHVSDAPQITDNPERSRLEITADGHLADLRYRRNGNRLVIIHTGVPAELEGRGMGGRLVAAAVDRAARDGMTIVPLCPFARDWLQRHADTAGRAPIDWGDRGAASPDDVRGR
;
A
#
# COMPACT_ATOMS: atom_id res chain seq x y z
N MET A 1 17.74 -26.37 1.12
CA MET A 1 17.12 -25.67 0.65
C MET A 1 17.09 -24.40 1.22
N HIS A 2 16.91 -23.55 0.67
CA HIS A 2 17.03 -22.39 1.21
C HIS A 2 15.86 -21.60 1.00
N VAL A 3 15.42 -21.01 1.93
CA VAL A 3 14.34 -20.16 1.79
C VAL A 3 14.78 -18.77 1.73
N SER A 4 13.93 -17.91 1.26
CA SER A 4 14.23 -16.51 1.20
C SER A 4 14.51 -16.00 2.58
N ASP A 5 15.50 -15.15 2.71
CA ASP A 5 15.76 -14.48 3.95
C ASP A 5 14.84 -13.31 4.17
N ALA A 6 14.10 -12.88 3.18
CA ALA A 6 13.21 -11.74 3.34
C ALA A 6 12.02 -12.12 4.19
N PRO A 7 11.64 -11.32 5.15
CA PRO A 7 10.45 -11.59 5.94
C PRO A 7 9.21 -11.66 5.06
N GLN A 8 8.29 -12.52 5.42
CA GLN A 8 7.10 -12.71 4.63
C GLN A 8 6.02 -11.75 5.06
N ILE A 9 5.18 -11.39 4.10
CA ILE A 9 4.04 -10.53 4.35
C ILE A 9 2.84 -11.40 4.60
N THR A 10 2.14 -11.12 5.68
CA THR A 10 0.93 -11.84 6.05
C THR A 10 -0.25 -10.88 5.99
N ASP A 11 -1.34 -11.32 5.36
CA ASP A 11 -2.56 -10.53 5.35
C ASP A 11 -3.39 -10.96 6.55
N ASN A 12 -3.75 -10.02 7.37
CA ASN A 12 -4.57 -10.26 8.55
C ASN A 12 -5.90 -9.53 8.37
N PRO A 13 -6.87 -10.14 7.69
CA PRO A 13 -8.10 -9.44 7.37
C PRO A 13 -8.96 -9.13 8.59
N GLU A 14 -8.82 -9.91 9.66
CA GLU A 14 -9.58 -9.62 10.86
C GLU A 14 -9.18 -8.28 11.46
N ARG A 15 -7.93 -7.88 11.27
CA ARG A 15 -7.47 -6.60 11.75
C ARG A 15 -7.29 -5.61 10.64
N SER A 16 -7.64 -5.98 9.40
CA SER A 16 -7.51 -5.12 8.22
C SER A 16 -6.09 -4.61 8.08
N ARG A 17 -5.12 -5.52 8.14
CA ARG A 17 -3.71 -5.17 8.04
C ARG A 17 -2.93 -6.17 7.21
N LEU A 18 -1.96 -5.65 6.45
CA LEU A 18 -0.86 -6.45 5.96
C LEU A 18 0.27 -6.28 6.96
N GLU A 19 0.98 -7.35 7.26
CA GLU A 19 1.97 -7.36 8.35
C GLU A 19 3.27 -8.00 7.92
N ILE A 20 4.39 -7.46 8.40
CA ILE A 20 5.70 -8.09 8.30
C ILE A 20 6.29 -8.13 9.70
N THR A 21 6.73 -9.30 10.14
CA THR A 21 7.43 -9.42 11.41
C THR A 21 8.89 -9.73 11.12
N ALA A 22 9.78 -8.99 11.72
CA ALA A 22 11.22 -9.21 11.58
C ALA A 22 11.89 -8.80 12.86
N ASP A 23 12.82 -9.63 13.34
CA ASP A 23 13.63 -9.34 14.53
C ASP A 23 12.76 -8.96 15.74
N GLY A 24 11.60 -9.60 15.86
CA GLY A 24 10.71 -9.35 17.00
C GLY A 24 9.89 -8.08 16.89
N HIS A 25 9.94 -7.40 15.75
CA HIS A 25 9.18 -6.16 15.54
C HIS A 25 8.17 -6.34 14.42
N LEU A 26 7.10 -5.56 14.45
CA LEU A 26 6.02 -5.66 13.50
C LEU A 26 5.90 -4.37 12.70
N ALA A 27 5.97 -4.49 11.38
CA ALA A 27 5.59 -3.40 10.48
C ALA A 27 4.24 -3.74 9.88
N ASP A 28 3.40 -2.76 9.67
CA ASP A 28 2.07 -3.03 9.14
C ASP A 28 1.59 -1.94 8.19
N LEU A 29 0.63 -2.34 7.35
CA LEU A 29 -0.11 -1.42 6.51
C LEU A 29 -1.57 -1.66 6.83
N ARG A 30 -2.25 -0.61 7.30
CA ARG A 30 -3.66 -0.71 7.64
C ARG A 30 -4.49 -0.29 6.46
N TYR A 31 -5.54 -1.03 6.21
CA TYR A 31 -6.40 -0.75 5.07
C TYR A 31 -7.86 -0.88 5.48
N ARG A 32 -8.75 -0.41 4.61
CA ARG A 32 -10.18 -0.63 4.76
C ARG A 32 -10.71 -1.08 3.42
N ARG A 33 -11.59 -2.04 3.42
CA ARG A 33 -12.25 -2.45 2.20
C ARG A 33 -13.60 -1.78 2.13
N ASN A 34 -13.90 -1.21 0.99
CA ASN A 34 -15.16 -0.53 0.77
C ASN A 34 -15.59 -0.86 -0.65
N GLY A 35 -16.47 -1.87 -0.78
CA GLY A 35 -16.82 -2.38 -2.09
C GLY A 35 -15.60 -2.95 -2.77
N ASN A 36 -15.30 -2.47 -3.97
CA ASN A 36 -14.12 -2.93 -4.69
C ASN A 36 -12.95 -1.96 -4.49
N ARG A 37 -12.95 -1.19 -3.41
CA ARG A 37 -11.88 -0.24 -3.13
C ARG A 37 -11.07 -0.73 -1.94
N LEU A 38 -9.77 -0.69 -2.07
CA LEU A 38 -8.85 -1.02 -0.99
C LEU A 38 -8.19 0.29 -0.56
N VAL A 39 -8.65 0.81 0.57
CA VAL A 39 -8.24 2.14 1.03
C VAL A 39 -7.05 1.96 1.98
N ILE A 40 -5.89 2.49 1.59
CA ILE A 40 -4.70 2.40 2.43
C ILE A 40 -4.73 3.57 3.40
N ILE A 41 -4.84 3.25 4.70
CA ILE A 41 -5.02 4.25 5.74
C ILE A 41 -3.69 4.68 6.33
N HIS A 42 -2.81 3.72 6.61
CA HIS A 42 -1.58 4.03 7.34
C HIS A 42 -0.55 2.93 7.12
N THR A 43 0.71 3.30 7.04
CA THR A 43 1.82 2.36 6.94
C THR A 43 2.75 2.67 8.10
N GLY A 44 2.99 1.69 8.95
CA GLY A 44 3.81 1.86 10.14
C GLY A 44 5.02 0.94 10.12
N VAL A 45 6.23 1.52 10.22
CA VAL A 45 7.46 0.74 10.29
C VAL A 45 8.19 1.19 11.53
N PRO A 46 8.39 0.31 12.51
CA PRO A 46 9.11 0.73 13.73
C PRO A 46 10.55 1.11 13.41
N ALA A 47 11.12 1.94 14.25
CA ALA A 47 12.46 2.47 14.03
C ALA A 47 13.47 1.34 13.82
N GLU A 48 13.32 0.22 14.52
CA GLU A 48 14.24 -0.89 14.41
C GLU A 48 14.26 -1.53 13.03
N LEU A 49 13.20 -1.33 12.26
CA LEU A 49 13.10 -1.93 10.93
C LEU A 49 13.23 -0.89 9.82
N GLU A 50 13.47 0.37 10.15
CA GLU A 50 13.59 1.40 9.13
C GLU A 50 14.82 1.16 8.26
N GLY A 51 14.74 1.60 7.03
CA GLY A 51 15.87 1.46 6.10
C GLY A 51 15.94 0.13 5.41
N ARG A 52 15.00 -0.77 5.67
CA ARG A 52 15.01 -2.09 5.05
C ARG A 52 13.97 -2.25 3.95
N GLY A 53 13.28 -1.17 3.59
CA GLY A 53 12.31 -1.22 2.49
C GLY A 53 10.98 -1.87 2.85
N MET A 54 10.68 -2.04 4.13
CA MET A 54 9.48 -2.77 4.51
C MET A 54 8.20 -2.02 4.18
N GLY A 55 8.21 -0.69 4.33
CA GLY A 55 7.04 0.10 3.97
C GLY A 55 6.69 -0.07 2.50
N GLY A 56 7.69 -0.01 1.64
CA GLY A 56 7.47 -0.20 0.19
C GLY A 56 6.98 -1.60 -0.13
N ARG A 57 7.53 -2.62 0.56
CA ARG A 57 7.07 -3.98 0.35
C ARG A 57 5.61 -4.14 0.74
N LEU A 58 5.19 -3.48 1.81
CA LEU A 58 3.80 -3.54 2.23
C LEU A 58 2.88 -2.86 1.22
N VAL A 59 3.29 -1.70 0.70
CA VAL A 59 2.50 -1.01 -0.32
C VAL A 59 2.41 -1.86 -1.58
N ALA A 60 3.54 -2.45 -2.02
CA ALA A 60 3.53 -3.29 -3.20
C ALA A 60 2.61 -4.51 -3.01
N ALA A 61 2.60 -5.09 -1.82
CA ALA A 61 1.73 -6.21 -1.54
C ALA A 61 0.25 -5.80 -1.59
N ALA A 62 -0.07 -4.59 -1.14
CA ALA A 62 -1.43 -4.09 -1.23
C ALA A 62 -1.86 -3.93 -2.69
N VAL A 63 -0.96 -3.45 -3.54
CA VAL A 63 -1.25 -3.31 -4.96
C VAL A 63 -1.47 -4.69 -5.59
N ASP A 64 -0.60 -5.66 -5.28
CA ASP A 64 -0.74 -7.00 -5.82
C ASP A 64 -2.06 -7.64 -5.37
N ARG A 65 -2.46 -7.40 -4.14
CA ARG A 65 -3.73 -7.90 -3.66
C ARG A 65 -4.89 -7.26 -4.40
N ALA A 66 -4.83 -5.96 -4.61
CA ALA A 66 -5.88 -5.27 -5.34
C ALA A 66 -5.95 -5.76 -6.79
N ALA A 67 -4.80 -5.99 -7.41
CA ALA A 67 -4.78 -6.50 -8.78
C ALA A 67 -5.41 -7.88 -8.87
N ARG A 68 -5.07 -8.75 -7.90
CA ARG A 68 -5.59 -10.09 -7.92
C ARG A 68 -7.10 -10.13 -7.68
N ASP A 69 -7.61 -9.24 -6.84
CA ASP A 69 -8.99 -9.26 -6.43
C ASP A 69 -9.87 -8.26 -7.19
N GLY A 70 -9.33 -7.61 -8.20
CA GLY A 70 -10.11 -6.67 -9.02
C GLY A 70 -10.49 -5.40 -8.29
N MET A 71 -9.63 -4.92 -7.41
CA MET A 71 -9.94 -3.75 -6.58
C MET A 71 -9.15 -2.53 -7.05
N THR A 72 -9.66 -1.36 -6.66
CA THR A 72 -8.97 -0.10 -6.89
C THR A 72 -8.30 0.35 -5.60
N ILE A 73 -7.05 0.75 -5.69
CA ILE A 73 -6.31 1.27 -4.55
C ILE A 73 -6.69 2.73 -4.32
N VAL A 74 -6.93 3.10 -3.06
CA VAL A 74 -7.16 4.49 -2.69
C VAL A 74 -6.12 4.86 -1.63
N PRO A 75 -5.01 5.50 -2.03
CA PRO A 75 -3.91 5.74 -1.09
C PRO A 75 -4.14 7.02 -0.30
N LEU A 76 -4.77 6.89 0.86
CA LEU A 76 -4.93 8.02 1.76
C LEU A 76 -3.67 8.26 2.59
N CYS A 77 -2.89 7.22 2.83
CA CYS A 77 -1.65 7.31 3.58
C CYS A 77 -0.61 8.10 2.79
N PRO A 78 -0.04 9.17 3.33
CA PRO A 78 0.95 9.95 2.58
C PRO A 78 2.16 9.14 2.13
N PHE A 79 2.63 8.22 2.99
CA PHE A 79 3.76 7.39 2.61
C PHE A 79 3.42 6.52 1.40
N ALA A 80 2.25 5.88 1.41
CA ALA A 80 1.85 5.00 0.33
C ALA A 80 1.65 5.79 -0.97
N ARG A 81 1.05 6.96 -0.86
CA ARG A 81 0.83 7.80 -2.02
C ARG A 81 2.15 8.23 -2.66
N ASP A 82 3.09 8.68 -1.85
CA ASP A 82 4.40 9.10 -2.34
C ASP A 82 5.16 7.91 -2.94
N TRP A 83 5.13 6.78 -2.26
CA TRP A 83 5.82 5.59 -2.74
C TRP A 83 5.29 5.16 -4.10
N LEU A 84 3.96 5.15 -4.26
CA LEU A 84 3.36 4.75 -5.53
C LEU A 84 3.69 5.73 -6.65
N GLN A 85 3.80 7.01 -6.33
CA GLN A 85 4.18 7.98 -7.36
C GLN A 85 5.60 7.78 -7.82
N ARG A 86 6.46 7.25 -6.96
CA ARG A 86 7.85 7.02 -7.33
C ARG A 86 8.12 5.62 -7.87
N HIS A 87 7.12 4.74 -7.86
CA HIS A 87 7.29 3.36 -8.31
C HIS A 87 6.20 3.04 -9.32
N ALA A 88 6.32 3.67 -10.48
CA ALA A 88 5.28 3.60 -11.50
C ALA A 88 5.00 2.18 -11.98
N ASP A 89 6.03 1.33 -12.03
CA ASP A 89 5.83 -0.04 -12.47
C ASP A 89 4.89 -0.78 -11.53
N THR A 90 5.07 -0.62 -10.24
CA THR A 90 4.19 -1.26 -9.27
C THR A 90 2.82 -0.62 -9.29
N ALA A 91 2.78 0.71 -9.33
CA ALA A 91 1.51 1.42 -9.34
C ALA A 91 0.66 1.05 -10.55
N GLY A 92 1.28 0.69 -11.65
CA GLY A 92 0.55 0.31 -12.86
C GLY A 92 -0.13 -1.04 -12.80
N ARG A 93 0.08 -1.83 -11.74
CA ARG A 93 -0.49 -3.16 -11.68
C ARG A 93 -1.95 -3.20 -11.29
N ALA A 94 -2.47 -2.14 -10.70
CA ALA A 94 -3.87 -2.06 -10.30
C ALA A 94 -4.36 -0.63 -10.50
N PRO A 95 -5.66 -0.44 -10.67
CA PRO A 95 -6.19 0.91 -10.75
C PRO A 95 -5.94 1.67 -9.45
N ILE A 96 -5.61 2.94 -9.56
CA ILE A 96 -5.39 3.77 -8.39
C ILE A 96 -6.28 5.00 -8.49
N ASP A 97 -7.02 5.27 -7.44
CA ASP A 97 -7.80 6.48 -7.34
C ASP A 97 -7.02 7.45 -6.48
N TRP A 98 -6.37 8.41 -7.12
CA TRP A 98 -5.54 9.39 -6.43
C TRP A 98 -6.36 10.47 -5.72
N GLY A 99 -7.66 10.49 -5.91
CA GLY A 99 -8.52 11.52 -5.38
C GLY A 99 -8.64 12.71 -6.30
N ASP A 100 -9.74 13.36 -6.26
CA ASP A 100 -9.94 14.39 -7.14
C ASP A 100 -9.18 15.51 -6.89
N ARG A 101 -8.84 15.78 -5.74
CA ARG A 101 -8.09 16.85 -5.46
C ARG A 101 -6.87 16.69 -5.95
N GLY A 102 -6.40 15.84 -6.09
CA GLY A 102 -5.14 15.70 -6.61
C GLY A 102 -5.12 15.61 -8.00
N ALA A 103 -6.13 15.44 -8.49
CA ALA A 103 -6.06 15.26 -9.85
C ALA A 103 -6.14 16.52 -10.55
N ALA A 104 -6.37 16.67 -10.40
CA ALA A 104 -6.46 17.25 -10.89
C ALA A 104 -6.83 17.61 -11.44
N SER A 105 -7.29 17.65 -11.21
CA SER A 105 -7.78 17.95 -11.67
C SER A 105 -8.11 18.57 -12.13
N PRO A 106 -8.26 18.72 -12.40
CA PRO A 106 -8.71 19.23 -12.84
C PRO A 106 -9.18 19.71 -13.13
N ASP A 107 -9.20 19.41 -13.24
CA ASP A 107 -9.67 19.81 -13.48
C ASP A 107 -10.03 20.09 -13.32
N ASP A 108 -9.98 19.83 -13.16
CA ASP A 108 -10.35 20.08 -13.11
C ASP A 108 -10.64 20.65 -13.12
N VAL A 109 -10.60 20.65 -13.23
CA VAL A 109 -10.86 21.14 -13.44
C VAL A 109 -11.27 21.70 -13.55
N ARG A 110 -11.35 21.65 -13.67
CA ARG A 110 -11.72 22.04 -13.84
C ARG A 110 -12.15 22.72 -13.79
N GLY A 111 -12.16 22.60 -13.73
CA GLY A 111 -12.40 22.99 -13.70
C GLY A 111 -12.84 23.51 -13.52
N ARG A 112 -12.85 23.37 -13.64
CA ARG A 112 -13.10 23.66 -13.60
C ARG A 112 -13.15 24.26 -13.57
#